data_2c3da4c70dd6898c97398fc8aa1d55e1
#
_entry.id   2c3da4c70dd6898c97398fc8aa1d55e1
#
_cell.length_a   1.000
_cell.length_b   1.000
_cell.length_c   1.000
_cell.angle_alpha   90.00
_cell.angle_beta   90.00
_cell.angle_gamma   90.00
#
_symmetry.space_group_name_H-M   'P 1'
#
loop_
_entity.id
_entity.type
_entity.pdbx_description
1 polymer ?
#
loop_
_entity_poly.entity_id
_entity_poly.type
_entity_poly.pdbx_seq_one_letter_code
_entity_poly.pdbx_strand_id
1 'polypeptide(L)'
;VSSTLQEDWWGDKTAYVAALKNGEYEDKPIPGDDGKCILPYGGILKTKNSDTENLTFRLQSNYRKLFGEDDQHLITALLGYEVNMLRSKSMNNEVRGYLKERGMHFADMSSLNLDDYPLYKEWLQQNHLALTRGLTNQLSLYLSLTYGYREYFTLNVNGRTDASNKFGSRSNERLLPVWSVSGMW
;
A
#
# COMPACT_ATOMS: atom_id res chain seq x y z
N VAL A 1 3.61 -11.39 6.29
CA VAL A 1 3.94 -10.08 6.85
C VAL A 1 5.17 -9.55 6.16
N SER A 2 5.14 -8.34 5.69
CA SER A 2 6.28 -7.61 5.12
C SER A 2 6.44 -6.29 5.85
N SER A 3 7.66 -5.95 6.25
CA SER A 3 8.01 -4.66 6.83
C SER A 3 9.12 -4.03 6.01
N THR A 4 8.96 -2.76 5.68
CA THR A 4 9.93 -1.98 4.90
C THR A 4 10.21 -0.68 5.61
N LEU A 5 11.49 -0.41 5.87
CA LEU A 5 11.98 0.88 6.33
C LEU A 5 12.71 1.57 5.18
N GLN A 6 12.27 2.76 4.83
CA GLN A 6 12.94 3.64 3.88
C GLN A 6 13.45 4.88 4.63
N GLU A 7 14.69 5.23 4.39
CA GLU A 7 15.34 6.41 4.96
C GLU A 7 15.92 7.27 3.84
N ASP A 8 15.41 8.47 3.70
CA ASP A 8 15.94 9.49 2.80
C ASP A 8 16.55 10.61 3.66
N TRP A 9 17.79 10.98 3.36
CA TRP A 9 18.49 12.00 4.15
C TRP A 9 19.26 12.97 3.27
N TRP A 10 19.32 14.20 3.73
CA TRP A 10 20.12 15.27 3.13
C TRP A 10 21.04 15.83 4.20
N GLY A 11 22.35 15.68 4.00
CA GLY A 11 23.37 16.21 4.88
C GLY A 11 23.45 17.74 4.81
N ASP A 12 24.04 18.35 5.82
CA ASP A 12 24.18 19.81 5.94
C ASP A 12 25.00 20.46 4.83
N LYS A 13 25.80 19.69 4.10
CA LYS A 13 26.62 20.13 2.95
C LYS A 13 25.99 19.90 1.58
N THR A 14 24.80 19.31 1.53
CA THR A 14 24.08 19.12 0.25
C THR A 14 23.58 20.46 -0.26
N ALA A 15 23.54 20.63 -1.58
CA ALA A 15 23.04 21.85 -2.22
C ALA A 15 21.61 22.19 -1.75
N TYR A 16 20.76 21.18 -1.57
CA TYR A 16 19.39 21.36 -1.09
C TYR A 16 19.36 21.94 0.35
N VAL A 17 20.13 21.37 1.27
CA VAL A 17 20.20 21.86 2.66
C VAL A 17 20.90 23.22 2.73
N ALA A 18 21.92 23.43 1.90
CA ALA A 18 22.58 24.74 1.81
C ALA A 18 21.59 25.82 1.33
N ALA A 19 20.77 25.53 0.32
CA ALA A 19 19.73 26.44 -0.15
C ALA A 19 18.71 26.76 0.95
N LEU A 20 18.25 25.73 1.68
CA LEU A 20 17.35 25.94 2.84
C LEU A 20 17.97 26.80 3.92
N LYS A 21 19.28 26.64 4.22
CA LYS A 21 20.01 27.46 5.19
C LYS A 21 20.22 28.89 4.74
N ASN A 22 20.30 29.09 3.43
CA ASN A 22 20.45 30.42 2.81
C ASN A 22 19.10 31.14 2.62
N GLY A 23 17.99 30.57 3.09
CA GLY A 23 16.66 31.14 2.89
C GLY A 23 16.13 30.98 1.47
N GLU A 24 16.77 30.17 0.64
CA GLU A 24 16.32 29.87 -0.72
C GLU A 24 15.35 28.69 -0.67
N TYR A 25 14.06 28.98 -0.83
CA TYR A 25 13.03 27.96 -0.99
C TYR A 25 12.44 28.07 -2.39
N GLU A 26 12.45 26.98 -3.15
CA GLU A 26 11.94 26.92 -4.55
C GLU A 26 12.56 27.99 -5.47
N ASP A 27 13.87 28.16 -5.44
CA ASP A 27 14.63 29.16 -6.25
C ASP A 27 14.21 30.63 -6.00
N LYS A 28 13.54 30.92 -4.89
CA LYS A 28 13.18 32.28 -4.51
C LYS A 28 13.76 32.64 -3.14
N PRO A 29 14.58 33.69 -3.06
CA PRO A 29 15.01 34.20 -1.77
C PRO A 29 13.80 34.72 -0.99
N ILE A 30 13.72 34.40 0.31
CA ILE A 30 12.68 34.91 1.19
C ILE A 30 13.10 36.33 1.62
N PRO A 31 12.36 37.39 1.29
CA PRO A 31 12.73 38.75 1.64
C PRO A 31 12.83 38.91 3.17
N GLY A 32 13.97 39.41 3.63
CA GLY A 32 14.22 39.68 5.06
C GLY A 32 14.72 38.48 5.85
N ASP A 33 15.08 37.39 5.18
CA ASP A 33 15.65 36.20 5.81
C ASP A 33 17.16 36.16 5.62
N ASP A 34 17.89 36.22 6.71
CA ASP A 34 19.37 36.11 6.73
C ASP A 34 19.87 34.67 6.59
N GLY A 35 19.06 33.77 6.01
CA GLY A 35 19.41 32.37 5.77
C GLY A 35 19.28 31.43 6.97
N LYS A 36 18.76 31.93 8.10
CA LYS A 36 18.66 31.17 9.34
C LYS A 36 17.28 30.53 9.59
N CYS A 37 16.28 30.95 8.85
CA CYS A 37 14.89 30.75 9.24
C CYS A 37 14.34 29.34 9.06
N ILE A 38 14.89 28.54 8.14
CA ILE A 38 14.27 27.26 7.75
C ILE A 38 14.92 26.09 8.47
N LEU A 39 16.22 26.06 8.55
CA LEU A 39 16.99 24.95 9.10
C LEU A 39 18.18 25.44 9.91
N PRO A 40 18.09 25.52 11.25
CA PRO A 40 19.16 26.07 12.07
C PRO A 40 20.46 25.28 12.01
N TYR A 41 20.39 23.96 12.20
CA TYR A 41 21.54 23.06 12.23
C TYR A 41 21.24 21.74 11.54
N GLY A 42 22.33 21.07 11.09
CA GLY A 42 22.27 19.73 10.53
C GLY A 42 21.55 19.65 9.20
N GLY A 43 21.12 18.46 8.88
CA GLY A 43 20.38 18.12 7.69
C GLY A 43 18.95 17.69 7.99
N ILE A 44 18.34 17.00 7.06
CA ILE A 44 16.96 16.49 7.12
C ILE A 44 17.02 14.97 7.01
N LEU A 45 16.23 14.29 7.85
CA LEU A 45 15.97 12.86 7.74
C LEU A 45 14.48 12.65 7.55
N LYS A 46 14.10 11.97 6.46
CA LYS A 46 12.75 11.47 6.24
C LYS A 46 12.76 9.96 6.40
N THR A 47 11.88 9.45 7.24
CA THR A 47 11.71 8.02 7.46
C THR A 47 10.31 7.61 7.07
N LYS A 48 10.20 6.48 6.38
CA LYS A 48 8.95 5.84 6.05
C LYS A 48 9.01 4.39 6.48
N ASN A 49 8.20 4.02 7.45
CA ASN A 49 8.00 2.65 7.85
C ASN A 49 6.66 2.15 7.29
N SER A 50 6.68 1.03 6.59
CA SER A 50 5.49 0.43 5.99
C SER A 50 5.40 -1.04 6.37
N ASP A 51 4.35 -1.39 7.08
CA ASP A 51 4.03 -2.76 7.47
C ASP A 51 2.81 -3.23 6.67
N THR A 52 2.92 -4.40 6.08
CA THR A 52 1.85 -5.02 5.31
C THR A 52 1.65 -6.45 5.78
N GLU A 53 0.43 -6.76 6.16
CA GLU A 53 -0.01 -8.12 6.53
C GLU A 53 -1.04 -8.58 5.52
N ASN A 54 -0.82 -9.75 4.95
CA ASN A 54 -1.78 -10.42 4.07
C ASN A 54 -2.16 -11.76 4.69
N LEU A 55 -3.45 -11.96 4.92
CA LEU A 55 -4.04 -13.21 5.38
C LEU A 55 -5.01 -13.70 4.32
N THR A 56 -4.74 -14.87 3.76
CA THR A 56 -5.60 -15.51 2.78
C THR A 56 -6.09 -16.85 3.34
N PHE A 57 -7.40 -17.02 3.36
CA PHE A 57 -8.04 -18.30 3.61
C PHE A 57 -8.75 -18.75 2.35
N ARG A 58 -8.46 -19.97 1.89
CA ARG A 58 -9.10 -20.57 0.73
C ARG A 58 -9.61 -21.95 1.07
N LEU A 59 -10.85 -22.20 0.72
CA LEU A 59 -11.49 -23.53 0.76
C LEU A 59 -11.93 -23.89 -0.65
N GLN A 60 -11.53 -25.07 -1.11
CA GLN A 60 -11.87 -25.55 -2.44
C GLN A 60 -12.31 -27.00 -2.36
N SER A 61 -13.38 -27.34 -3.06
CA SER A 61 -13.89 -28.68 -3.23
C SER A 61 -13.89 -29.05 -4.70
N ASN A 62 -13.37 -30.21 -5.01
CA ASN A 62 -13.37 -30.78 -6.36
C ASN A 62 -14.21 -32.05 -6.36
N TYR A 63 -15.10 -32.16 -7.34
CA TYR A 63 -15.92 -33.31 -7.57
C TYR A 63 -15.74 -33.80 -8.99
N ARG A 64 -15.50 -35.09 -9.16
CA ARG A 64 -15.44 -35.73 -10.48
C ARG A 64 -16.19 -37.03 -10.44
N LYS A 65 -17.06 -37.24 -11.43
CA LYS A 65 -17.81 -38.47 -11.55
C LYS A 65 -17.99 -38.84 -13.02
N LEU A 66 -17.74 -40.11 -13.33
CA LEU A 66 -18.12 -40.76 -14.55
C LEU A 66 -19.43 -41.51 -14.32
N PHE A 67 -20.32 -41.54 -15.29
CA PHE A 67 -21.58 -42.24 -15.20
C PHE A 67 -22.13 -42.59 -16.60
N GLY A 68 -23.17 -43.45 -16.65
CA GLY A 68 -23.74 -44.01 -17.89
C GLY A 68 -23.12 -45.34 -18.22
N GLU A 69 -23.64 -45.98 -19.29
CA GLU A 69 -23.07 -47.20 -19.85
C GLU A 69 -21.69 -46.83 -20.44
N ASP A 70 -20.65 -47.63 -20.14
CA ASP A 70 -19.27 -47.40 -20.57
C ASP A 70 -18.69 -46.02 -20.19
N ASP A 71 -19.09 -45.46 -19.06
CA ASP A 71 -18.58 -44.19 -18.54
C ASP A 71 -18.65 -43.01 -19.54
N GLN A 72 -19.71 -42.98 -20.34
CA GLN A 72 -19.87 -42.04 -21.45
C GLN A 72 -20.03 -40.58 -21.00
N HIS A 73 -20.42 -40.35 -19.76
CA HIS A 73 -20.64 -39.02 -19.20
C HIS A 73 -19.62 -38.71 -18.13
N LEU A 74 -18.99 -37.55 -18.24
CA LEU A 74 -18.09 -37.02 -17.25
C LEU A 74 -18.64 -35.71 -16.68
N ILE A 75 -18.78 -35.63 -15.38
CA ILE A 75 -19.00 -34.35 -14.68
C ILE A 75 -17.77 -34.04 -13.83
N THR A 76 -17.26 -32.82 -13.98
CA THR A 76 -16.26 -32.26 -13.10
C THR A 76 -16.80 -30.94 -12.56
N ALA A 77 -16.84 -30.79 -11.25
CA ALA A 77 -17.26 -29.57 -10.58
C ALA A 77 -16.18 -29.11 -9.61
N LEU A 78 -15.95 -27.83 -9.59
CA LEU A 78 -15.05 -27.15 -8.65
C LEU A 78 -15.83 -26.03 -8.00
N LEU A 79 -15.90 -26.02 -6.69
CA LEU A 79 -16.46 -24.95 -5.88
C LEU A 79 -15.37 -24.39 -4.97
N GLY A 80 -15.17 -23.09 -5.00
CA GLY A 80 -14.15 -22.45 -4.18
C GLY A 80 -14.67 -21.18 -3.51
N TYR A 81 -14.16 -20.98 -2.31
CA TYR A 81 -14.40 -19.83 -1.45
C TYR A 81 -13.06 -19.29 -0.97
N GLU A 82 -12.86 -17.99 -1.12
CA GLU A 82 -11.62 -17.33 -0.70
C GLU A 82 -11.92 -16.04 0.05
N VAL A 83 -11.26 -15.87 1.18
CA VAL A 83 -11.22 -14.62 1.92
C VAL A 83 -9.80 -14.12 1.95
N ASN A 84 -9.59 -12.89 1.53
CA ASN A 84 -8.31 -12.21 1.60
C ASN A 84 -8.44 -10.93 2.44
N MET A 85 -7.59 -10.79 3.45
CA MET A 85 -7.50 -9.62 4.31
C MET A 85 -6.12 -9.01 4.17
N LEU A 86 -6.06 -7.79 3.66
CA LEU A 86 -4.84 -7.00 3.56
C LEU A 86 -4.91 -5.84 4.54
N ARG A 87 -3.99 -5.82 5.49
CA ARG A 87 -3.78 -4.70 6.41
C ARG A 87 -2.51 -3.99 6.03
N SER A 88 -2.57 -2.68 5.91
CA SER A 88 -1.41 -1.82 5.69
C SER A 88 -1.33 -0.76 6.77
N LYS A 89 -0.12 -0.50 7.24
CA LYS A 89 0.19 0.59 8.15
C LYS A 89 1.42 1.29 7.60
N SER A 90 1.34 2.60 7.42
CA SER A 90 2.47 3.42 7.01
C SER A 90 2.65 4.57 7.98
N MET A 91 3.87 4.76 8.43
CA MET A 91 4.27 5.88 9.27
C MET A 91 5.37 6.65 8.55
N ASN A 92 5.09 7.90 8.26
CA ASN A 92 6.04 8.83 7.67
C ASN A 92 6.43 9.85 8.73
N ASN A 93 7.71 10.18 8.80
CA ASN A 93 8.24 11.17 9.73
C ASN A 93 9.32 11.98 9.04
N GLU A 94 9.38 13.29 9.32
CA GLU A 94 10.46 14.18 8.92
C GLU A 94 11.06 14.82 10.17
N VAL A 95 12.38 14.71 10.30
CA VAL A 95 13.14 15.30 11.40
C VAL A 95 14.24 16.19 10.84
N ARG A 96 14.38 17.37 11.39
CA ARG A 96 15.43 18.33 11.07
C ARG A 96 16.54 18.27 12.12
N GLY A 97 17.74 18.70 11.73
CA GLY A 97 18.90 18.65 12.63
C GLY A 97 19.68 17.33 12.54
N TYR A 98 19.46 16.52 11.52
CA TYR A 98 20.13 15.22 11.39
C TYR A 98 21.61 15.38 11.00
N LEU A 99 22.49 14.71 11.74
CA LEU A 99 23.95 14.73 11.60
C LEU A 99 24.47 13.32 11.32
N LYS A 100 24.30 12.81 10.09
CA LYS A 100 24.71 11.46 9.72
C LYS A 100 26.21 11.24 9.92
N GLU A 101 27.04 12.18 9.50
CA GLU A 101 28.50 12.08 9.55
C GLU A 101 29.05 12.15 10.98
N ARG A 102 28.23 12.54 11.97
CA ARG A 102 28.57 12.61 13.37
C ARG A 102 27.93 11.50 14.21
N GLY A 103 27.84 10.29 13.64
CA GLY A 103 27.29 9.14 14.34
C GLY A 103 25.78 9.05 14.35
N MET A 104 25.11 9.58 13.35
CA MET A 104 23.64 9.53 13.20
C MET A 104 22.89 10.22 14.36
N HIS A 105 23.46 11.30 14.91
CA HIS A 105 22.85 12.08 15.97
C HIS A 105 21.94 13.18 15.41
N PHE A 106 21.11 13.72 16.29
CA PHE A 106 20.34 14.93 16.03
C PHE A 106 20.97 16.09 16.79
N ALA A 107 21.01 17.25 16.15
CA ALA A 107 21.49 18.47 16.81
C ALA A 107 20.56 18.80 17.98
N ASP A 108 21.19 19.20 19.13
CA ASP A 108 20.42 19.72 20.24
C ASP A 108 19.98 21.15 19.91
N MET A 109 18.68 21.33 19.79
CA MET A 109 18.05 22.61 19.49
C MET A 109 17.31 23.20 20.69
N SER A 110 17.48 22.62 21.87
CA SER A 110 16.79 23.05 23.11
C SER A 110 17.19 24.48 23.55
N SER A 111 18.41 24.90 23.24
CA SER A 111 18.93 26.22 23.58
C SER A 111 18.76 27.27 22.47
N LEU A 112 18.10 26.89 21.35
CA LEU A 112 17.92 27.76 20.21
C LEU A 112 16.89 28.85 20.52
N ASN A 113 17.23 30.11 20.23
CA ASN A 113 16.24 31.18 20.24
C ASN A 113 15.37 31.07 18.96
N LEU A 114 14.14 30.58 19.11
CA LEU A 114 13.21 30.34 17.98
C LEU A 114 12.76 31.61 17.27
N ASP A 115 12.93 32.77 17.89
CA ASP A 115 12.57 34.06 17.27
C ASP A 115 13.54 34.45 16.17
N ASP A 116 14.78 33.93 16.21
CA ASP A 116 15.75 34.07 15.13
C ASP A 116 15.50 33.14 13.95
N TYR A 117 14.55 32.21 14.08
CA TYR A 117 14.23 31.18 13.10
C TYR A 117 12.71 31.03 12.89
N PRO A 118 12.02 32.04 12.39
CA PRO A 118 10.56 32.06 12.30
C PRO A 118 9.97 30.93 11.47
N LEU A 119 10.58 30.57 10.34
CA LEU A 119 10.10 29.47 9.49
C LEU A 119 10.38 28.09 10.10
N TYR A 120 11.45 27.93 10.86
CA TYR A 120 11.67 26.71 11.62
C TYR A 120 10.67 26.58 12.78
N LYS A 121 10.35 27.69 13.45
CA LYS A 121 9.31 27.76 14.48
C LYS A 121 7.94 27.38 13.93
N GLU A 122 7.58 27.89 12.75
CA GLU A 122 6.35 27.50 12.03
C GLU A 122 6.36 26.01 11.68
N TRP A 123 7.49 25.50 11.17
CA TRP A 123 7.65 24.09 10.86
C TRP A 123 7.45 23.22 12.12
N LEU A 124 7.98 23.59 13.27
CA LEU A 124 7.79 22.86 14.53
C LEU A 124 6.31 22.79 14.97
N GLN A 125 5.50 23.76 14.60
CA GLN A 125 4.06 23.78 14.91
C GLN A 125 3.24 22.85 14.02
N GLN A 126 3.82 22.43 12.89
CA GLN A 126 3.17 21.50 11.97
C GLN A 126 3.39 20.05 12.43
N ASN A 127 2.45 19.18 12.08
CA ASN A 127 2.61 17.75 12.38
C ASN A 127 3.35 17.05 11.24
N HIS A 128 4.59 16.68 11.48
CA HIS A 128 5.44 15.98 10.53
C HIS A 128 5.37 14.45 10.65
N LEU A 129 4.59 13.96 11.60
CA LEU A 129 4.34 12.55 11.80
C LEU A 129 2.97 12.20 11.19
N ALA A 130 2.98 11.44 10.10
CA ALA A 130 1.77 10.95 9.46
C ALA A 130 1.63 9.43 9.65
N LEU A 131 0.50 9.00 10.21
CA LEU A 131 0.15 7.60 10.36
C LEU A 131 -1.05 7.29 9.49
N THR A 132 -0.85 6.40 8.51
CA THR A 132 -1.90 5.92 7.63
C THR A 132 -2.15 4.44 7.87
N ARG A 133 -3.41 4.06 7.96
CA ARG A 133 -3.84 2.66 8.08
C ARG A 133 -4.83 2.33 7.00
N GLY A 134 -4.64 1.19 6.37
CA GLY A 134 -5.54 0.65 5.36
C GLY A 134 -6.00 -0.75 5.75
N LEU A 135 -7.25 -1.05 5.48
CA LEU A 135 -7.81 -2.40 5.57
C LEU A 135 -8.57 -2.69 4.28
N THR A 136 -8.17 -3.75 3.62
CA THR A 136 -8.86 -4.27 2.43
C THR A 136 -9.29 -5.70 2.71
N ASN A 137 -10.58 -5.94 2.68
CA ASN A 137 -11.17 -7.27 2.78
C ASN A 137 -11.75 -7.62 1.43
N GLN A 138 -11.45 -8.80 0.95
CA GLN A 138 -11.98 -9.36 -0.28
C GLN A 138 -12.57 -10.73 0.00
N LEU A 139 -13.70 -10.99 -0.60
CA LEU A 139 -14.41 -12.25 -0.58
C LEU A 139 -14.64 -12.68 -2.01
N SER A 140 -14.27 -13.90 -2.34
CA SER A 140 -14.48 -14.48 -3.66
C SER A 140 -15.20 -15.82 -3.53
N LEU A 141 -16.24 -16.01 -4.33
CA LEU A 141 -16.91 -17.28 -4.52
C LEU A 141 -16.80 -17.64 -5.99
N TYR A 142 -16.37 -18.86 -6.30
CA TYR A 142 -16.25 -19.32 -7.68
C TYR A 142 -16.70 -20.75 -7.87
N LEU A 143 -17.29 -20.99 -9.03
CA LEU A 143 -17.78 -22.28 -9.48
C LEU A 143 -17.26 -22.54 -10.89
N SER A 144 -16.79 -23.75 -11.12
CA SER A 144 -16.50 -24.26 -12.47
C SER A 144 -17.20 -25.61 -12.63
N LEU A 145 -17.96 -25.75 -13.66
CA LEU A 145 -18.67 -26.99 -14.01
C LEU A 145 -18.29 -27.40 -15.44
N THR A 146 -17.80 -28.60 -15.60
CA THR A 146 -17.50 -29.20 -16.90
C THR A 146 -18.31 -30.45 -17.05
N TYR A 147 -19.02 -30.56 -18.17
CA TYR A 147 -19.70 -31.77 -18.61
C TYR A 147 -19.12 -32.25 -19.90
N GLY A 148 -18.70 -33.50 -19.96
CA GLY A 148 -18.21 -34.19 -21.16
C GLY A 148 -19.08 -35.36 -21.51
N TYR A 149 -19.27 -35.57 -22.82
CA TYR A 149 -19.98 -36.74 -23.38
C TYR A 149 -19.11 -37.44 -24.43
N ARG A 150 -18.70 -38.66 -24.17
CA ARG A 150 -17.93 -39.56 -25.06
C ARG A 150 -16.71 -38.90 -25.72
N GLU A 151 -16.07 -37.93 -25.04
CA GLU A 151 -14.97 -37.12 -25.58
C GLU A 151 -15.31 -36.32 -26.88
N TYR A 152 -16.53 -36.44 -27.41
CA TYR A 152 -16.97 -35.70 -28.60
C TYR A 152 -17.54 -34.32 -28.23
N PHE A 153 -18.12 -34.20 -27.07
CA PHE A 153 -18.75 -32.95 -26.64
C PHE A 153 -18.31 -32.56 -25.25
N THR A 154 -17.94 -31.31 -25.08
CA THR A 154 -17.61 -30.74 -23.78
C THR A 154 -18.32 -29.41 -23.61
N LEU A 155 -18.99 -29.23 -22.47
CA LEU A 155 -19.61 -27.98 -22.04
C LEU A 155 -18.93 -27.50 -20.77
N ASN A 156 -18.48 -26.27 -20.75
CA ASN A 156 -17.92 -25.63 -19.57
C ASN A 156 -18.77 -24.42 -19.16
N VAL A 157 -19.08 -24.32 -17.87
CA VAL A 157 -19.76 -23.19 -17.26
C VAL A 157 -18.91 -22.71 -16.08
N ASN A 158 -18.53 -21.45 -16.11
CA ASN A 158 -17.77 -20.85 -15.04
C ASN A 158 -18.51 -19.64 -14.49
N GLY A 159 -18.47 -19.48 -13.19
CA GLY A 159 -19.03 -18.33 -12.50
C GLY A 159 -18.10 -17.90 -11.36
N ARG A 160 -17.93 -16.60 -11.19
CA ARG A 160 -17.18 -16.00 -10.08
C ARG A 160 -17.89 -14.75 -9.61
N THR A 161 -17.95 -14.56 -8.34
CA THR A 161 -18.38 -13.29 -7.75
C THR A 161 -17.38 -12.84 -6.71
N ASP A 162 -17.01 -11.57 -6.81
CA ASP A 162 -16.05 -10.94 -5.91
C ASP A 162 -16.73 -9.80 -5.15
N ALA A 163 -16.47 -9.72 -3.86
CA ALA A 163 -16.89 -8.62 -3.00
C ALA A 163 -15.68 -7.99 -2.32
N SER A 164 -15.68 -6.67 -2.18
CA SER A 164 -14.63 -5.97 -1.44
C SER A 164 -15.18 -4.73 -0.75
N ASN A 165 -14.60 -4.39 0.39
CA ASN A 165 -14.87 -3.11 1.05
C ASN A 165 -14.30 -1.89 0.29
N LYS A 166 -13.52 -2.13 -0.78
CA LYS A 166 -12.99 -1.09 -1.70
C LYS A 166 -13.86 -0.87 -2.92
N PHE A 167 -14.76 -1.80 -3.23
CA PHE A 167 -15.75 -1.61 -4.29
C PHE A 167 -16.82 -0.63 -3.79
N GLY A 168 -17.20 0.33 -4.58
CA GLY A 168 -18.20 1.36 -4.41
C GLY A 168 -18.95 1.51 -3.06
N SER A 169 -19.58 2.61 -2.87
CA SER A 169 -20.38 2.88 -1.65
C SER A 169 -21.78 2.27 -1.69
N ARG A 170 -22.29 1.96 -2.90
CA ARG A 170 -23.64 1.38 -3.11
C ARG A 170 -23.59 -0.14 -3.00
N SER A 171 -24.63 -0.72 -2.43
CA SER A 171 -24.73 -2.17 -2.23
C SER A 171 -24.59 -2.99 -3.52
N ASN A 172 -25.09 -2.48 -4.65
CA ASN A 172 -25.04 -3.16 -5.95
C ASN A 172 -23.64 -3.14 -6.60
N GLU A 173 -22.73 -2.28 -6.13
CA GLU A 173 -21.36 -2.16 -6.62
C GLU A 173 -20.38 -3.03 -5.84
N ARG A 174 -20.83 -3.65 -4.75
CA ARG A 174 -19.98 -4.47 -3.88
C ARG A 174 -19.80 -5.91 -4.35
N LEU A 175 -20.65 -6.37 -5.23
CA LEU A 175 -20.63 -7.71 -5.80
C LEU A 175 -20.44 -7.60 -7.31
N LEU A 176 -19.38 -8.19 -7.83
CA LEU A 176 -19.05 -8.20 -9.25
C LEU A 176 -19.14 -9.64 -9.78
N PRO A 177 -20.32 -10.08 -10.27
CA PRO A 177 -20.45 -11.39 -10.87
C PRO A 177 -19.89 -11.40 -12.29
N VAL A 178 -19.09 -12.42 -12.58
CA VAL A 178 -18.56 -12.72 -13.92
C VAL A 178 -18.88 -14.16 -14.22
N TRP A 179 -19.33 -14.45 -15.43
CA TRP A 179 -19.61 -15.81 -15.85
C TRP A 179 -19.22 -16.03 -17.32
N SER A 180 -18.97 -17.27 -17.65
CA SER A 180 -18.69 -17.70 -19.01
C SER A 180 -19.25 -19.07 -19.27
N VAL A 181 -19.65 -19.31 -20.52
CA VAL A 181 -20.07 -20.64 -21.03
C VAL A 181 -19.30 -20.89 -22.30
N SER A 182 -18.75 -22.09 -22.45
CA SER A 182 -18.08 -22.53 -23.67
C SER A 182 -18.41 -23.99 -23.99
N GLY A 183 -18.50 -24.31 -25.26
CA GLY A 183 -18.74 -25.65 -25.76
C GLY A 183 -17.71 -26.02 -26.83
N MET A 184 -17.38 -27.31 -26.88
CA MET A 184 -16.51 -27.90 -27.88
C MET A 184 -17.15 -29.21 -28.37
N TRP A 185 -17.14 -29.43 -29.65
CA TRP A 185 -17.56 -30.68 -30.28
C TRP A 185 -16.49 -31.18 -31.23
#